data_825253932da5a58a74674d977f45ec9d
#
_entry.id   825253932da5a58a74674d977f45ec9d
#
_cell.length_a   1.000
_cell.length_b   1.000
_cell.length_c   1.000
_cell.angle_alpha   90.00
_cell.angle_beta   90.00
_cell.angle_gamma   90.00
#
_symmetry.space_group_name_H-M   'P 1'
#
loop_
_entity.id
_entity.type
_entity.pdbx_description
1 polymer ?
#
loop_
_entity_poly.entity_id
_entity_poly.type
_entity_poly.pdbx_seq_one_letter_code
_entity_poly.pdbx_strand_id
1 'polypeptide(L)'
;MRRRTFIKMSALCAAVAAASALTACGGDKSTSTAASSAASSTAAGAAEGDFGGRTVTVGIWGGNDQETAAINKLKENFEADHNCKVELKVYTDYNTQIQADFIGKTAPDVFYIDASMFPFYSSLGVMDVLDPEEYSLGEFYPNLVEAFTDADGNVQCVPKDASTLATYYNIDLLESVGFTAEDIPGDYAEYKAFLTDLQARLDEKYGPNQIAAMTYNQDLSRNLYILQDGTDGLIDAEGKPVLTGDRVVSNMDFILDLVHAGVWKTPSDLGLGWNGEAFGTGKTVIMEEGNWVYGTLKVDYSDIHFGVKEMPVYNGTQYSMSYTVGYGIYAMSQNKDMASAWIKYVTSVDGLTIWCSGAGCLPPRADAAKAMDVESDPVWAVHSAMTACSLPWQLGSNLSIINTAYQNYLP
;
A
#
# COMPACT_ATOMS: atom_id res chain seq x y z
N MET A 1 8.98 18.95 31.22
CA MET A 1 7.52 18.92 31.41
C MET A 1 6.86 19.90 30.45
N ARG A 2 6.51 19.47 29.25
CA ARG A 2 5.54 20.17 28.38
C ARG A 2 4.61 19.11 27.81
N ARG A 3 3.39 19.08 28.33
CA ARG A 3 2.29 18.26 27.81
C ARG A 3 1.97 18.73 26.40
N ARG A 4 2.21 17.88 25.39
CA ARG A 4 1.67 18.10 24.05
C ARG A 4 0.23 17.56 24.04
N THR A 5 -0.69 18.44 23.80
CA THR A 5 -2.11 18.17 23.62
C THR A 5 -2.26 17.52 22.24
N PHE A 6 -2.57 16.24 22.23
CA PHE A 6 -3.00 15.58 21.01
C PHE A 6 -4.39 16.07 20.65
N ILE A 7 -4.49 16.70 19.49
CA ILE A 7 -5.78 17.09 18.90
C ILE A 7 -6.42 15.81 18.38
N LYS A 8 -7.55 15.46 18.97
CA LYS A 8 -8.43 14.42 18.46
C LYS A 8 -8.97 14.88 17.10
N MET A 9 -8.44 14.34 16.03
CA MET A 9 -9.08 14.36 14.72
C MET A 9 -9.98 13.14 14.62
N SER A 10 -11.17 13.27 15.16
CA SER A 10 -12.25 12.31 14.93
C SER A 10 -13.18 12.87 13.87
N ALA A 11 -13.43 12.07 12.86
CA ALA A 11 -14.58 12.11 11.96
C ALA A 11 -14.75 13.37 11.10
N LEU A 12 -14.35 13.29 9.86
CA LEU A 12 -15.05 13.97 8.77
C LEU A 12 -14.96 13.16 7.47
N CYS A 13 -15.66 12.03 7.42
CA CYS A 13 -16.14 11.47 6.18
C CYS A 13 -17.62 11.85 6.09
N ALA A 14 -17.94 12.94 5.41
CA ALA A 14 -19.31 13.26 5.07
C ALA A 14 -19.37 14.04 3.77
N ALA A 15 -19.86 13.33 2.75
CA ALA A 15 -20.70 13.79 1.64
C ALA A 15 -20.41 15.17 1.03
N VAL A 16 -19.84 15.17 -0.17
CA VAL A 16 -20.04 16.29 -1.12
C VAL A 16 -21.20 15.93 -2.04
N ALA A 17 -22.38 16.42 -1.71
CA ALA A 17 -23.53 16.43 -2.62
C ALA A 17 -23.56 17.77 -3.37
N ALA A 18 -23.81 17.67 -4.67
CA ALA A 18 -23.90 18.72 -5.65
C ALA A 18 -24.88 19.84 -5.27
N ALA A 19 -24.53 21.07 -5.64
CA ALA A 19 -25.51 22.13 -5.91
C ALA A 19 -25.12 22.94 -7.13
N SER A 20 -25.76 22.64 -8.23
CA SER A 20 -25.87 23.51 -9.41
C SER A 20 -26.84 24.65 -9.13
N ALA A 21 -26.48 25.87 -9.40
CA ALA A 21 -27.43 26.97 -9.57
C ALA A 21 -26.98 27.91 -10.70
N LEU A 22 -27.81 27.91 -11.70
CA LEU A 22 -27.85 28.85 -12.84
C LEU A 22 -28.14 30.29 -12.37
N THR A 23 -27.51 31.25 -13.00
CA THR A 23 -28.25 32.48 -13.40
C THR A 23 -27.61 33.12 -14.64
N ALA A 24 -28.51 33.49 -15.56
CA ALA A 24 -28.29 34.00 -16.88
C ALA A 24 -28.39 35.53 -16.96
N CYS A 25 -28.05 36.07 -18.19
CA CYS A 25 -28.34 37.37 -18.80
C CYS A 25 -27.21 38.41 -18.61
N GLY A 26 -26.71 39.04 -19.67
CA GLY A 26 -27.16 39.38 -20.98
C GLY A 26 -26.25 40.44 -21.62
N GLY A 27 -26.14 40.44 -22.93
CA GLY A 27 -25.96 41.71 -23.69
C GLY A 27 -24.62 42.02 -24.39
N ASP A 28 -24.49 41.58 -25.60
CA ASP A 28 -24.21 42.33 -26.89
C ASP A 28 -22.85 42.98 -27.25
N LYS A 29 -22.47 42.57 -28.45
CA LYS A 29 -21.75 43.21 -29.57
C LYS A 29 -20.26 42.93 -29.80
N SER A 30 -20.11 42.05 -30.78
CA SER A 30 -19.24 42.05 -31.98
C SER A 30 -17.96 42.88 -31.99
N THR A 31 -16.83 42.20 -32.22
CA THR A 31 -15.99 42.45 -33.46
C THR A 31 -15.03 41.27 -33.66
N SER A 32 -14.99 40.81 -34.90
CA SER A 32 -14.12 39.78 -35.43
C SER A 32 -12.66 40.18 -35.46
N THR A 33 -11.76 39.34 -34.97
CA THR A 33 -10.41 39.24 -35.60
C THR A 33 -9.91 37.81 -35.36
N ALA A 34 -9.58 37.16 -36.44
CA ALA A 34 -8.97 35.85 -36.46
C ALA A 34 -7.60 35.92 -35.81
N ALA A 35 -7.39 35.08 -34.80
CA ALA A 35 -6.06 34.80 -34.27
C ALA A 35 -5.93 33.29 -34.09
N SER A 36 -4.95 32.79 -34.79
CA SER A 36 -4.33 31.47 -34.76
C SER A 36 -4.42 30.78 -33.40
N SER A 37 -5.02 29.59 -33.38
CA SER A 37 -4.95 28.66 -32.28
C SER A 37 -3.52 28.13 -32.15
N ALA A 38 -2.70 28.76 -31.33
CA ALA A 38 -1.54 28.14 -30.75
C ALA A 38 -2.06 27.29 -29.58
N ALA A 39 -2.01 25.98 -29.73
CA ALA A 39 -2.18 25.05 -28.61
C ALA A 39 -1.11 25.41 -27.56
N SER A 40 -1.55 25.96 -26.43
CA SER A 40 -0.72 26.10 -25.26
C SER A 40 -0.56 24.70 -24.68
N SER A 41 0.53 24.03 -25.07
CA SER A 41 1.07 22.95 -24.27
C SER A 41 1.45 23.58 -22.92
N THR A 42 0.70 23.25 -21.86
CA THR A 42 1.14 23.49 -20.48
C THR A 42 2.50 22.80 -20.33
N ALA A 43 3.53 23.60 -20.19
CA ALA A 43 4.88 23.13 -19.97
C ALA A 43 4.88 22.21 -18.75
N ALA A 44 5.28 20.97 -18.97
CA ALA A 44 5.84 20.13 -17.95
C ALA A 44 6.89 20.98 -17.21
N GLY A 45 6.88 20.92 -15.87
CA GLY A 45 7.84 21.64 -15.03
C GLY A 45 9.24 21.48 -15.62
N ALA A 46 9.96 22.58 -15.72
CA ALA A 46 11.29 22.60 -16.31
C ALA A 46 12.15 21.53 -15.63
N ALA A 47 12.67 20.62 -16.41
CA ALA A 47 13.62 19.63 -15.94
C ALA A 47 14.78 20.38 -15.23
N GLU A 48 14.95 20.15 -13.94
CA GLU A 48 16.08 20.70 -13.22
C GLU A 48 17.36 19.97 -13.65
N GLY A 49 18.15 20.64 -14.44
CA GLY A 49 19.56 20.33 -14.63
C GLY A 49 19.92 19.39 -15.78
N ASP A 50 20.82 19.89 -16.62
CA ASP A 50 21.72 19.07 -17.44
C ASP A 50 22.87 18.57 -16.55
N PHE A 51 22.97 17.26 -16.32
CA PHE A 51 24.02 16.67 -15.47
C PHE A 51 25.31 16.33 -16.19
N GLY A 52 25.45 16.73 -17.47
CA GLY A 52 26.73 16.65 -18.19
C GLY A 52 27.29 15.24 -18.36
N GLY A 53 26.43 14.24 -18.48
CA GLY A 53 26.83 12.84 -18.63
C GLY A 53 27.22 12.14 -17.34
N ARG A 54 27.03 12.74 -16.16
CA ARG A 54 27.25 12.08 -14.84
C ARG A 54 26.35 10.86 -14.68
N THR A 55 26.71 9.98 -13.76
CA THR A 55 25.95 8.77 -13.43
C THR A 55 25.39 8.86 -12.02
N VAL A 56 24.10 8.55 -11.86
CA VAL A 56 23.46 8.27 -10.57
C VAL A 56 23.22 6.77 -10.46
N THR A 57 23.51 6.21 -9.30
CA THR A 57 23.27 4.78 -9.01
C THR A 57 22.00 4.61 -8.18
N VAL A 58 21.14 3.68 -8.59
CA VAL A 58 19.85 3.40 -7.94
C VAL A 58 19.78 1.93 -7.54
N GLY A 59 19.77 1.66 -6.24
CA GLY A 59 19.64 0.33 -5.67
C GLY A 59 18.19 -0.13 -5.61
N ILE A 60 17.89 -1.23 -6.25
CA ILE A 60 16.55 -1.82 -6.32
C ILE A 60 16.61 -3.32 -6.08
N TRP A 61 15.51 -3.93 -5.65
CA TRP A 61 15.35 -5.39 -5.80
C TRP A 61 14.84 -5.74 -7.18
N GLY A 62 14.99 -7.02 -7.57
CA GLY A 62 14.42 -7.52 -8.82
C GLY A 62 12.90 -7.60 -8.73
N GLY A 63 12.23 -7.18 -9.78
CA GLY A 63 10.78 -7.31 -9.96
C GLY A 63 10.42 -8.29 -11.06
N ASN A 64 9.14 -8.42 -11.36
CA ASN A 64 8.63 -9.13 -12.53
C ASN A 64 8.96 -8.36 -13.83
N ASP A 65 8.61 -8.94 -14.99
CA ASP A 65 8.92 -8.34 -16.29
C ASP A 65 8.26 -6.96 -16.48
N GLN A 66 7.06 -6.75 -15.91
CA GLN A 66 6.32 -5.50 -16.02
C GLN A 66 6.93 -4.40 -15.15
N GLU A 67 7.30 -4.71 -13.91
CA GLU A 67 8.05 -3.79 -13.04
C GLU A 67 9.40 -3.42 -13.65
N THR A 68 10.09 -4.41 -14.22
CA THR A 68 11.36 -4.20 -14.91
C THR A 68 11.21 -3.29 -16.13
N ALA A 69 10.15 -3.46 -16.90
CA ALA A 69 9.85 -2.58 -18.04
C ALA A 69 9.52 -1.15 -17.59
N ALA A 70 8.75 -0.99 -16.50
CA ALA A 70 8.38 0.31 -15.96
C ALA A 70 9.59 1.09 -15.45
N ILE A 71 10.47 0.48 -14.65
CA ILE A 71 11.67 1.17 -14.14
C ILE A 71 12.66 1.51 -15.25
N ASN A 72 12.81 0.65 -16.26
CA ASN A 72 13.64 0.94 -17.42
C ASN A 72 13.06 2.10 -18.25
N LYS A 73 11.74 2.18 -18.40
CA LYS A 73 11.10 3.32 -19.09
C LYS A 73 11.35 4.64 -18.36
N LEU A 74 11.22 4.65 -17.03
CA LEU A 74 11.56 5.82 -16.20
C LEU A 74 13.02 6.24 -16.37
N LYS A 75 13.93 5.25 -16.33
CA LYS A 75 15.36 5.47 -16.55
C LYS A 75 15.64 6.09 -17.91
N GLU A 76 15.13 5.51 -19.00
CA GLU A 76 15.34 6.00 -20.37
C GLU A 76 14.85 7.43 -20.54
N ASN A 77 13.66 7.74 -20.02
CA ASN A 77 13.10 9.08 -20.08
C ASN A 77 13.97 10.08 -19.30
N PHE A 78 14.33 9.75 -18.05
CA PHE A 78 15.16 10.62 -17.22
C PHE A 78 16.55 10.88 -17.84
N GLU A 79 17.20 9.85 -18.38
CA GLU A 79 18.49 9.98 -19.06
C GLU A 79 18.40 10.92 -20.27
N ALA A 80 17.30 10.83 -21.04
CA ALA A 80 17.07 11.68 -22.21
C ALA A 80 16.82 13.15 -21.83
N ASP A 81 16.05 13.38 -20.76
CA ASP A 81 15.65 14.70 -20.32
C ASP A 81 16.79 15.46 -19.60
N HIS A 82 17.71 14.74 -18.96
CA HIS A 82 18.71 15.30 -18.04
C HIS A 82 20.17 15.12 -18.49
N ASN A 83 20.43 14.58 -19.69
CA ASN A 83 21.79 14.34 -20.21
C ASN A 83 22.67 13.64 -19.14
N CYS A 84 22.23 12.48 -18.64
CA CYS A 84 22.90 11.72 -17.60
C CYS A 84 22.82 10.22 -17.84
N LYS A 85 23.33 9.44 -16.90
CA LYS A 85 23.18 7.99 -16.84
C LYS A 85 22.53 7.57 -15.52
N VAL A 86 21.62 6.61 -15.58
CA VAL A 86 21.06 5.93 -14.41
C VAL A 86 21.55 4.48 -14.41
N GLU A 87 22.31 4.10 -13.41
CA GLU A 87 22.75 2.72 -13.21
C GLU A 87 21.85 2.04 -12.18
N LEU A 88 21.04 1.07 -12.62
CA LEU A 88 20.21 0.26 -11.73
C LEU A 88 21.06 -0.86 -11.14
N LYS A 89 21.31 -0.82 -9.83
CA LYS A 89 21.96 -1.89 -9.08
C LYS A 89 20.89 -2.82 -8.54
N VAL A 90 20.66 -3.94 -9.25
CA VAL A 90 19.64 -4.93 -8.87
C VAL A 90 20.25 -5.93 -7.89
N TYR A 91 19.68 -6.01 -6.69
CA TYR A 91 20.10 -6.93 -5.65
C TYR A 91 19.24 -8.20 -5.66
N THR A 92 19.85 -9.36 -5.48
CA THR A 92 19.14 -10.65 -5.39
C THR A 92 18.70 -10.98 -3.97
N ASP A 93 19.48 -10.56 -2.97
CA ASP A 93 19.17 -10.58 -1.55
C ASP A 93 19.33 -9.14 -1.05
N TYR A 94 18.26 -8.37 -1.25
CA TYR A 94 18.30 -6.91 -1.09
C TYR A 94 18.79 -6.49 0.30
N ASN A 95 18.10 -6.95 1.35
CA ASN A 95 18.39 -6.49 2.71
C ASN A 95 19.79 -6.88 3.19
N THR A 96 20.27 -8.06 2.84
CA THR A 96 21.64 -8.48 3.19
C THR A 96 22.68 -7.69 2.42
N GLN A 97 22.48 -7.52 1.13
CA GLN A 97 23.48 -6.89 0.26
C GLN A 97 23.55 -5.37 0.45
N ILE A 98 22.42 -4.68 0.62
CA ILE A 98 22.42 -3.22 0.87
C ILE A 98 23.06 -2.88 2.22
N GLN A 99 22.86 -3.72 3.25
CA GLN A 99 23.52 -3.54 4.54
C GLN A 99 25.05 -3.71 4.43
N ALA A 100 25.51 -4.67 3.63
CA ALA A 100 26.94 -4.82 3.35
C ALA A 100 27.51 -3.57 2.65
N ASP A 101 26.75 -2.99 1.71
CA ASP A 101 27.13 -1.77 1.02
C ASP A 101 27.18 -0.54 1.97
N PHE A 102 26.26 -0.44 2.94
CA PHE A 102 26.32 0.62 3.96
C PHE A 102 27.60 0.50 4.81
N ILE A 103 27.94 -0.72 5.23
CA ILE A 103 29.17 -0.99 6.00
C ILE A 103 30.42 -0.67 5.14
N GLY A 104 30.41 -1.10 3.87
CA GLY A 104 31.49 -0.88 2.93
C GLY A 104 31.59 0.54 2.39
N LYS A 105 30.60 1.40 2.66
CA LYS A 105 30.45 2.76 2.09
C LYS A 105 30.40 2.76 0.56
N THR A 106 29.76 1.75 -0.01
CA THR A 106 29.57 1.50 -1.45
C THR A 106 28.10 1.46 -1.85
N ALA A 107 27.23 1.98 -0.97
CA ALA A 107 25.79 2.02 -1.24
C ALA A 107 25.49 2.94 -2.44
N PRO A 108 24.46 2.60 -3.24
CA PRO A 108 24.01 3.44 -4.33
C PRO A 108 23.53 4.81 -3.84
N ASP A 109 23.52 5.80 -4.72
CA ASP A 109 23.11 7.18 -4.40
C ASP A 109 21.65 7.25 -3.93
N VAL A 110 20.77 6.47 -4.58
CA VAL A 110 19.36 6.30 -4.23
C VAL A 110 19.09 4.81 -4.01
N PHE A 111 18.22 4.47 -3.10
CA PHE A 111 17.85 3.08 -2.86
C PHE A 111 16.42 2.92 -2.36
N TYR A 112 15.86 1.73 -2.58
CA TYR A 112 14.54 1.35 -2.08
C TYR A 112 14.57 1.10 -0.58
N ILE A 113 13.49 1.48 0.09
CA ILE A 113 13.29 1.17 1.50
C ILE A 113 11.85 0.71 1.68
N ASP A 114 11.68 -0.57 2.03
CA ASP A 114 10.41 -1.05 2.52
C ASP A 114 10.07 -0.40 3.87
N ALA A 115 8.82 0.02 4.06
CA ALA A 115 8.40 0.69 5.29
C ALA A 115 8.74 -0.14 6.55
N SER A 116 8.68 -1.47 6.47
CA SER A 116 9.01 -2.37 7.57
C SER A 116 10.49 -2.30 8.00
N MET A 117 11.38 -1.96 7.07
CA MET A 117 12.81 -1.85 7.31
C MET A 117 13.27 -0.42 7.65
N PHE A 118 12.42 0.56 7.39
CA PHE A 118 12.75 1.97 7.59
C PHE A 118 13.25 2.29 9.02
N PRO A 119 12.61 1.84 10.12
CA PRO A 119 13.09 2.17 11.47
C PRO A 119 14.52 1.66 11.73
N PHE A 120 14.85 0.50 11.18
CA PHE A 120 16.20 -0.05 11.30
C PHE A 120 17.21 0.78 10.52
N TYR A 121 16.97 1.08 9.24
CA TYR A 121 17.91 1.86 8.41
C TYR A 121 18.02 3.32 8.88
N SER A 122 16.92 3.92 9.34
CA SER A 122 16.92 5.24 9.96
C SER A 122 17.85 5.28 11.16
N SER A 123 17.81 4.25 12.04
CA SER A 123 18.68 4.15 13.23
C SER A 123 20.16 4.05 12.89
N LEU A 124 20.52 3.60 11.68
CA LEU A 124 21.92 3.52 11.22
C LEU A 124 22.46 4.85 10.70
N GLY A 125 21.61 5.87 10.51
CA GLY A 125 21.99 7.16 9.96
C GLY A 125 22.52 7.09 8.52
N VAL A 126 22.04 6.13 7.73
CA VAL A 126 22.49 5.90 6.34
C VAL A 126 21.72 6.70 5.31
N MET A 127 20.63 7.35 5.73
CA MET A 127 19.76 8.15 4.87
C MET A 127 19.93 9.64 5.13
N ASP A 128 19.75 10.42 4.08
CA ASP A 128 19.68 11.87 4.18
C ASP A 128 18.30 12.29 4.70
N VAL A 129 18.24 13.44 5.36
CA VAL A 129 16.97 14.08 5.72
C VAL A 129 16.48 14.88 4.52
N LEU A 130 15.23 14.70 4.15
CA LEU A 130 14.61 15.31 3.00
C LEU A 130 13.78 16.53 3.42
N ASP A 131 13.81 17.60 2.63
CA ASP A 131 12.92 18.74 2.80
C ASP A 131 11.54 18.41 2.23
N PRO A 132 10.45 18.37 3.04
CA PRO A 132 9.11 18.06 2.56
C PRO A 132 8.62 18.96 1.43
N GLU A 133 8.99 20.23 1.42
CA GLU A 133 8.59 21.18 0.38
C GLU A 133 9.30 20.89 -0.95
N GLU A 134 10.58 20.51 -0.91
CA GLU A 134 11.35 20.17 -2.11
C GLU A 134 10.77 19.00 -2.88
N TYR A 135 10.19 18.01 -2.15
CA TYR A 135 9.60 16.80 -2.74
C TYR A 135 8.07 16.85 -2.81
N SER A 136 7.46 18.00 -2.54
CA SER A 136 6.00 18.19 -2.56
C SER A 136 5.25 17.12 -1.73
N LEU A 137 5.79 16.77 -0.55
CA LEU A 137 5.23 15.70 0.27
C LEU A 137 3.82 16.00 0.80
N GLY A 138 3.38 17.25 0.75
CA GLY A 138 2.00 17.62 1.05
C GLY A 138 0.95 17.04 0.08
N GLU A 139 1.37 16.58 -1.10
CA GLU A 139 0.50 15.94 -2.10
C GLU A 139 0.36 14.42 -1.89
N PHE A 140 1.20 13.84 -1.03
CA PHE A 140 1.18 12.42 -0.71
C PHE A 140 0.20 12.11 0.43
N TYR A 141 -0.26 10.88 0.51
CA TYR A 141 -1.06 10.44 1.64
C TYR A 141 -0.24 10.53 2.94
N PRO A 142 -0.76 11.24 3.98
CA PRO A 142 0.04 11.55 5.17
C PRO A 142 0.56 10.31 5.91
N ASN A 143 -0.23 9.24 5.98
CA ASN A 143 0.16 7.98 6.60
C ASN A 143 1.32 7.28 5.88
N LEU A 144 1.45 7.45 4.57
CA LEU A 144 2.57 6.91 3.80
C LEU A 144 3.85 7.74 4.00
N VAL A 145 3.73 9.06 4.14
CA VAL A 145 4.86 9.93 4.50
C VAL A 145 5.31 9.65 5.94
N GLU A 146 4.37 9.47 6.86
CA GLU A 146 4.66 9.12 8.27
C GLU A 146 5.44 7.81 8.38
N ALA A 147 5.17 6.81 7.53
CA ALA A 147 5.91 5.56 7.49
C ALA A 147 7.42 5.74 7.25
N PHE A 148 7.84 6.88 6.67
CA PHE A 148 9.22 7.24 6.38
C PHE A 148 9.70 8.47 7.16
N THR A 149 9.06 8.75 8.27
CA THR A 149 9.42 9.84 9.20
C THR A 149 10.03 9.24 10.46
N ASP A 150 11.19 9.73 10.87
CA ASP A 150 11.86 9.26 12.08
C ASP A 150 11.23 9.82 13.37
N ALA A 151 11.70 9.34 14.52
CA ALA A 151 11.18 9.74 15.83
C ALA A 151 11.39 11.25 16.15
N ASP A 152 12.32 11.90 15.46
CA ASP A 152 12.58 13.33 15.59
C ASP A 152 11.72 14.19 14.65
N GLY A 153 10.91 13.54 13.78
CA GLY A 153 10.02 14.17 12.83
C GLY A 153 10.69 14.50 11.49
N ASN A 154 11.85 13.91 11.18
CA ASN A 154 12.52 14.12 9.91
C ASN A 154 12.06 13.08 8.89
N VAL A 155 11.61 13.53 7.72
CA VAL A 155 11.34 12.64 6.60
C VAL A 155 12.65 12.23 5.93
N GLN A 156 12.80 10.95 5.62
CA GLN A 156 14.03 10.40 5.03
C GLN A 156 13.80 9.64 3.73
N CYS A 157 12.54 9.37 3.34
CA CYS A 157 12.21 8.76 2.06
C CYS A 157 10.98 9.39 1.45
N VAL A 158 10.88 9.33 0.13
CA VAL A 158 9.68 9.69 -0.62
C VAL A 158 8.94 8.41 -1.02
N PRO A 159 7.67 8.22 -0.63
CA PRO A 159 6.90 7.04 -1.01
C PRO A 159 6.80 6.89 -2.54
N LYS A 160 6.97 5.67 -3.07
CA LYS A 160 6.88 5.40 -4.51
C LYS A 160 5.63 4.64 -4.93
N ASP A 161 4.98 3.97 -4.02
CA ASP A 161 3.78 3.16 -4.26
C ASP A 161 3.02 2.89 -2.97
N ALA A 162 1.83 2.33 -3.12
CA ALA A 162 1.05 1.79 -2.02
C ALA A 162 0.31 0.52 -2.46
N SER A 163 0.15 -0.39 -1.52
CA SER A 163 -0.76 -1.53 -1.64
C SER A 163 -1.54 -1.67 -0.34
N THR A 164 -2.81 -2.02 -0.44
CA THR A 164 -3.70 -2.15 0.72
C THR A 164 -4.41 -3.48 0.71
N LEU A 165 -4.95 -3.92 1.85
CA LEU A 165 -5.83 -5.07 1.93
C LEU A 165 -7.28 -4.66 1.64
N ALA A 166 -8.03 -5.59 1.07
CA ALA A 166 -9.48 -5.52 0.89
C ALA A 166 -10.10 -6.91 1.03
N THR A 167 -11.41 -6.97 1.20
CA THR A 167 -12.18 -8.21 1.30
C THR A 167 -12.64 -8.65 -0.07
N TYR A 168 -12.08 -9.74 -0.59
CA TYR A 168 -12.50 -10.39 -1.83
C TYR A 168 -13.51 -11.49 -1.54
N TYR A 169 -14.54 -11.62 -2.38
CA TYR A 169 -15.55 -12.67 -2.24
C TYR A 169 -15.90 -13.30 -3.58
N ASN A 170 -16.04 -14.63 -3.60
CA ASN A 170 -16.44 -15.40 -4.76
C ASN A 170 -17.97 -15.36 -4.88
N ILE A 171 -18.49 -14.71 -5.92
CA ILE A 171 -19.91 -14.49 -6.14
C ILE A 171 -20.63 -15.82 -6.33
N ASP A 172 -20.11 -16.70 -7.20
CA ASP A 172 -20.77 -17.96 -7.54
C ASP A 172 -20.89 -18.89 -6.33
N LEU A 173 -19.83 -18.99 -5.52
CA LEU A 173 -19.85 -19.80 -4.32
C LEU A 173 -20.80 -19.24 -3.26
N LEU A 174 -20.78 -17.93 -3.06
CA LEU A 174 -21.63 -17.24 -2.10
C LEU A 174 -23.13 -17.44 -2.46
N GLU A 175 -23.49 -17.15 -3.72
CA GLU A 175 -24.86 -17.31 -4.21
C GLU A 175 -25.29 -18.78 -4.22
N SER A 176 -24.38 -19.71 -4.46
CA SER A 176 -24.67 -21.15 -4.49
C SER A 176 -25.22 -21.69 -3.18
N VAL A 177 -24.97 -21.02 -2.06
CA VAL A 177 -25.44 -21.38 -0.72
C VAL A 177 -26.47 -20.40 -0.16
N GLY A 178 -26.97 -19.50 -1.03
CA GLY A 178 -28.12 -18.62 -0.75
C GLY A 178 -27.73 -17.33 0.00
N PHE A 179 -26.48 -16.89 -0.14
CA PHE A 179 -25.99 -15.58 0.31
C PHE A 179 -25.70 -14.68 -0.88
N THR A 180 -25.66 -13.38 -0.64
CA THR A 180 -25.27 -12.35 -1.60
C THR A 180 -24.15 -11.48 -1.00
N ALA A 181 -23.60 -10.55 -1.78
CA ALA A 181 -22.60 -9.61 -1.31
C ALA A 181 -23.09 -8.74 -0.13
N GLU A 182 -24.39 -8.45 -0.09
CA GLU A 182 -25.00 -7.64 0.96
C GLU A 182 -25.05 -8.36 2.32
N ASP A 183 -25.00 -9.69 2.32
CA ASP A 183 -24.98 -10.49 3.53
C ASP A 183 -23.60 -10.54 4.20
N ILE A 184 -22.53 -10.17 3.48
CA ILE A 184 -21.17 -10.09 4.05
C ILE A 184 -21.12 -8.91 5.02
N PRO A 185 -20.89 -9.16 6.34
CA PRO A 185 -20.88 -8.09 7.32
C PRO A 185 -19.84 -7.01 7.06
N GLY A 186 -20.18 -5.78 7.39
CA GLY A 186 -19.23 -4.65 7.39
C GLY A 186 -18.51 -4.46 8.72
N ASP A 187 -18.75 -5.31 9.73
CA ASP A 187 -18.16 -5.24 11.06
C ASP A 187 -17.70 -6.64 11.49
N TYR A 188 -16.49 -6.75 11.96
CA TYR A 188 -15.91 -8.01 12.44
C TYR A 188 -16.67 -8.63 13.62
N ALA A 189 -17.40 -7.83 14.41
CA ALA A 189 -18.24 -8.36 15.49
C ALA A 189 -19.29 -9.36 14.98
N GLU A 190 -19.70 -9.26 13.72
CA GLU A 190 -20.70 -10.14 13.10
C GLU A 190 -20.07 -11.30 12.31
N TYR A 191 -18.74 -11.25 12.05
CA TYR A 191 -18.04 -12.20 11.18
C TYR A 191 -18.15 -13.66 11.66
N LYS A 192 -17.97 -13.89 12.95
CA LYS A 192 -18.02 -15.25 13.49
C LYS A 192 -19.36 -15.93 13.21
N ALA A 193 -20.45 -15.23 13.45
CA ALA A 193 -21.80 -15.79 13.23
C ALA A 193 -22.05 -16.04 11.75
N PHE A 194 -21.73 -15.06 10.90
CA PHE A 194 -21.87 -15.15 9.45
C PHE A 194 -21.01 -16.29 8.87
N LEU A 195 -19.73 -16.35 9.18
CA LEU A 195 -18.81 -17.36 8.67
C LEU A 195 -19.19 -18.77 9.15
N THR A 196 -19.74 -18.90 10.38
CA THR A 196 -20.23 -20.18 10.89
C THR A 196 -21.45 -20.68 10.08
N ASP A 197 -22.42 -19.82 9.77
CA ASP A 197 -23.56 -20.20 8.93
C ASP A 197 -23.11 -20.48 7.48
N LEU A 198 -22.23 -19.64 6.93
CA LEU A 198 -21.64 -19.86 5.61
C LEU A 198 -20.92 -21.21 5.54
N GLN A 199 -20.04 -21.53 6.49
CA GLN A 199 -19.33 -22.81 6.50
C GLN A 199 -20.30 -24.00 6.61
N ALA A 200 -21.33 -23.92 7.45
CA ALA A 200 -22.31 -24.98 7.59
C ALA A 200 -23.06 -25.27 6.28
N ARG A 201 -23.45 -24.24 5.55
CA ARG A 201 -24.10 -24.38 4.23
C ARG A 201 -23.16 -24.90 3.15
N LEU A 202 -21.89 -24.48 3.19
CA LEU A 202 -20.87 -25.03 2.28
C LEU A 202 -20.64 -26.53 2.55
N ASP A 203 -20.52 -26.92 3.81
CA ASP A 203 -20.32 -28.32 4.22
C ASP A 203 -21.53 -29.18 3.85
N GLU A 204 -22.75 -28.67 3.98
CA GLU A 204 -23.98 -29.37 3.55
C GLU A 204 -23.99 -29.61 2.04
N LYS A 205 -23.61 -28.59 1.26
CA LYS A 205 -23.69 -28.66 -0.20
C LYS A 205 -22.53 -29.38 -0.86
N TYR A 206 -21.32 -29.14 -0.42
CA TYR A 206 -20.09 -29.62 -1.07
C TYR A 206 -19.37 -30.73 -0.29
N GLY A 207 -19.77 -30.99 0.91
CA GLY A 207 -19.11 -31.90 1.84
C GLY A 207 -18.15 -31.19 2.80
N PRO A 208 -17.90 -31.78 3.98
CA PRO A 208 -17.10 -31.19 5.02
C PRO A 208 -15.69 -30.80 4.55
N ASN A 209 -15.27 -29.58 4.85
CA ASN A 209 -13.93 -29.07 4.57
C ASN A 209 -13.50 -29.03 3.09
N GLN A 210 -14.44 -29.11 2.13
CA GLN A 210 -14.10 -29.02 0.72
C GLN A 210 -13.87 -27.58 0.26
N ILE A 211 -14.57 -26.63 0.86
CA ILE A 211 -14.51 -25.19 0.60
C ILE A 211 -14.51 -24.48 1.95
N ALA A 212 -13.60 -23.56 2.16
CA ALA A 212 -13.56 -22.71 3.35
C ALA A 212 -14.53 -21.53 3.21
N ALA A 213 -15.19 -21.16 4.29
CA ALA A 213 -15.92 -19.89 4.34
C ALA A 213 -14.98 -18.71 4.13
N MET A 214 -13.83 -18.74 4.81
CA MET A 214 -12.79 -17.73 4.67
C MET A 214 -11.40 -18.32 4.86
N THR A 215 -10.44 -17.88 4.03
CA THR A 215 -9.03 -18.12 4.29
C THR A 215 -8.35 -16.86 4.81
N TYR A 216 -7.44 -17.04 5.76
CA TYR A 216 -6.61 -15.97 6.33
C TYR A 216 -5.13 -16.31 6.20
N ASN A 217 -4.30 -15.30 6.32
CA ASN A 217 -2.86 -15.47 6.33
C ASN A 217 -2.34 -15.41 7.77
N GLN A 218 -1.52 -16.39 8.19
CA GLN A 218 -0.89 -16.42 9.52
C GLN A 218 0.22 -15.37 9.70
N ASP A 219 0.52 -14.57 8.68
CA ASP A 219 1.52 -13.53 8.76
C ASP A 219 0.97 -12.30 9.49
N LEU A 220 1.72 -11.78 10.45
CA LEU A 220 1.35 -10.58 11.20
C LEU A 220 1.12 -9.38 10.26
N SER A 221 1.80 -9.34 9.12
CA SER A 221 1.59 -8.29 8.12
C SER A 221 0.15 -8.22 7.59
N ARG A 222 -0.63 -9.28 7.74
CA ARG A 222 -2.04 -9.33 7.33
C ARG A 222 -3.02 -9.04 8.47
N ASN A 223 -2.56 -9.11 9.73
CA ASN A 223 -3.42 -9.06 10.91
C ASN A 223 -3.06 -7.92 11.88
N LEU A 224 -2.00 -7.15 11.56
CA LEU A 224 -1.48 -6.13 12.46
C LEU A 224 -2.53 -5.06 12.80
N TYR A 225 -3.37 -4.67 11.85
CA TYR A 225 -4.42 -3.67 12.03
C TYR A 225 -5.45 -4.10 13.11
N ILE A 226 -5.75 -5.40 13.23
CA ILE A 226 -6.60 -5.94 14.29
C ILE A 226 -5.89 -5.79 15.65
N LEU A 227 -4.61 -6.16 15.72
CA LEU A 227 -3.87 -6.10 16.98
C LEU A 227 -3.64 -4.66 17.46
N GLN A 228 -3.45 -3.74 16.53
CA GLN A 228 -3.27 -2.31 16.84
C GLN A 228 -4.59 -1.60 17.14
N ASP A 229 -5.71 -2.04 16.54
CA ASP A 229 -7.07 -1.44 16.57
C ASP A 229 -7.12 0.10 16.47
N GLY A 230 -6.13 0.67 15.79
CA GLY A 230 -6.04 2.11 15.57
C GLY A 230 -5.72 2.97 16.78
N THR A 231 -5.32 2.38 17.89
CA THR A 231 -4.95 3.10 19.10
C THR A 231 -3.43 3.19 19.28
N ASP A 232 -2.90 2.96 20.45
CA ASP A 232 -1.50 3.25 20.83
C ASP A 232 -0.43 2.36 20.16
N GLY A 233 -0.82 1.53 19.19
CA GLY A 233 0.10 0.61 18.53
C GLY A 233 0.56 -0.55 19.44
N LEU A 234 1.49 -1.34 18.90
CA LEU A 234 2.12 -2.45 19.64
C LEU A 234 3.51 -2.05 20.18
N ILE A 235 3.88 -0.79 20.04
CA ILE A 235 5.19 -0.24 20.44
C ILE A 235 4.94 1.04 21.22
N ASP A 236 5.60 1.21 22.36
CA ASP A 236 5.55 2.47 23.13
C ASP A 236 6.42 3.57 22.49
N ALA A 237 6.38 4.76 23.11
CA ALA A 237 7.14 5.92 22.64
C ALA A 237 8.68 5.71 22.67
N GLU A 238 9.15 4.74 23.43
CA GLU A 238 10.55 4.34 23.52
C GLU A 238 10.91 3.20 22.54
N GLY A 239 9.96 2.78 21.68
CA GLY A 239 10.16 1.71 20.69
C GLY A 239 10.14 0.30 21.27
N LYS A 240 9.61 0.09 22.49
CA LYS A 240 9.50 -1.22 23.12
C LYS A 240 8.16 -1.86 22.82
N PRO A 241 8.12 -3.20 22.60
CA PRO A 241 6.87 -3.91 22.39
C PRO A 241 5.94 -3.86 23.62
N VAL A 242 4.66 -3.53 23.38
CA VAL A 242 3.58 -3.51 24.39
C VAL A 242 2.58 -4.62 24.04
N LEU A 243 3.01 -5.88 24.14
CA LEU A 243 2.26 -7.04 23.63
C LEU A 243 1.40 -7.73 24.70
N THR A 244 1.47 -7.31 25.96
CA THR A 244 0.82 -8.01 27.09
C THR A 244 -0.31 -7.18 27.75
N GLY A 245 -0.67 -6.04 27.16
CA GLY A 245 -1.80 -5.25 27.65
C GLY A 245 -3.14 -5.92 27.35
N ASP A 246 -4.16 -5.68 28.18
CA ASP A 246 -5.49 -6.29 28.06
C ASP A 246 -6.09 -6.13 26.66
N ARG A 247 -5.87 -4.99 26.02
CA ARG A 247 -6.32 -4.71 24.65
C ARG A 247 -5.70 -5.65 23.62
N VAL A 248 -4.38 -5.79 23.64
CA VAL A 248 -3.67 -6.66 22.68
C VAL A 248 -4.06 -8.12 22.89
N VAL A 249 -4.20 -8.53 24.15
CA VAL A 249 -4.69 -9.88 24.50
C VAL A 249 -6.10 -10.10 23.97
N SER A 250 -7.02 -9.15 24.18
CA SER A 250 -8.39 -9.24 23.67
C SER A 250 -8.45 -9.29 22.14
N ASN A 251 -7.61 -8.52 21.46
CA ASN A 251 -7.54 -8.52 19.99
C ASN A 251 -6.94 -9.83 19.46
N MET A 252 -5.97 -10.41 20.16
CA MET A 252 -5.45 -11.75 19.83
C MET A 252 -6.51 -12.83 20.09
N ASP A 253 -7.25 -12.76 21.21
CA ASP A 253 -8.34 -13.68 21.50
C ASP A 253 -9.41 -13.66 20.42
N PHE A 254 -9.70 -12.49 19.82
CA PHE A 254 -10.62 -12.38 18.68
C PHE A 254 -10.13 -13.20 17.48
N ILE A 255 -8.85 -13.06 17.10
CA ILE A 255 -8.25 -13.82 16.00
C ILE A 255 -8.32 -15.33 16.30
N LEU A 256 -7.89 -15.73 17.50
CA LEU A 256 -7.89 -17.13 17.94
C LEU A 256 -9.30 -17.74 17.99
N ASP A 257 -10.31 -16.94 18.34
CA ASP A 257 -11.69 -17.38 18.40
C ASP A 257 -12.25 -17.75 17.01
N LEU A 258 -11.88 -17.02 15.96
CA LEU A 258 -12.25 -17.33 14.58
C LEU A 258 -11.50 -18.57 14.06
N VAL A 259 -10.21 -18.70 14.39
CA VAL A 259 -9.39 -19.87 14.04
C VAL A 259 -9.90 -21.13 14.75
N HIS A 260 -10.11 -21.09 16.07
CA HIS A 260 -10.60 -22.22 16.85
C HIS A 260 -12.04 -22.63 16.47
N ALA A 261 -12.85 -21.68 16.02
CA ALA A 261 -14.17 -21.98 15.46
C ALA A 261 -14.09 -22.70 14.09
N GLY A 262 -12.90 -22.77 13.48
CA GLY A 262 -12.66 -23.40 12.19
C GLY A 262 -13.24 -22.62 10.99
N VAL A 263 -13.61 -21.35 11.20
CA VAL A 263 -14.18 -20.47 10.16
C VAL A 263 -13.13 -19.63 9.46
N TRP A 264 -11.99 -19.41 10.11
CA TRP A 264 -10.75 -18.93 9.48
C TRP A 264 -9.82 -20.12 9.29
N LYS A 265 -9.50 -20.44 8.04
CA LYS A 265 -8.58 -21.50 7.66
C LYS A 265 -7.37 -20.94 6.95
N THR A 266 -6.24 -21.58 7.11
CA THR A 266 -5.08 -21.25 6.28
C THR A 266 -5.20 -21.90 4.91
N PRO A 267 -4.56 -21.36 3.85
CA PRO A 267 -4.45 -22.07 2.58
C PRO A 267 -3.86 -23.48 2.72
N SER A 268 -2.91 -23.66 3.65
CA SER A 268 -2.28 -24.95 3.92
C SER A 268 -3.26 -26.00 4.50
N ASP A 269 -4.31 -25.60 5.22
CA ASP A 269 -5.39 -26.50 5.65
C ASP A 269 -6.16 -27.09 4.48
N LEU A 270 -6.12 -26.41 3.35
CA LEU A 270 -6.73 -26.83 2.09
C LEU A 270 -5.74 -27.47 1.13
N GLY A 271 -4.48 -27.64 1.54
CA GLY A 271 -3.39 -28.20 0.71
C GLY A 271 -2.86 -27.23 -0.35
N LEU A 272 -3.01 -25.90 -0.14
CA LEU A 272 -2.68 -24.84 -1.08
C LEU A 272 -1.57 -23.93 -0.54
N GLY A 273 -0.91 -23.21 -1.43
CA GLY A 273 0.28 -22.43 -1.10
C GLY A 273 0.00 -21.03 -0.54
N TRP A 274 -1.09 -20.38 -0.98
CA TRP A 274 -1.43 -19.03 -0.57
C TRP A 274 -2.91 -18.67 -0.85
N ASN A 275 -3.38 -17.55 -0.29
CA ASN A 275 -4.78 -17.15 -0.37
C ASN A 275 -5.28 -16.95 -1.81
N GLY A 276 -4.49 -16.35 -2.69
CA GLY A 276 -4.89 -16.13 -4.08
C GLY A 276 -5.10 -17.44 -4.86
N GLU A 277 -4.32 -18.49 -4.57
CA GLU A 277 -4.54 -19.83 -5.13
C GLU A 277 -5.80 -20.47 -4.56
N ALA A 278 -6.03 -20.35 -3.25
CA ALA A 278 -7.23 -20.88 -2.62
C ALA A 278 -8.50 -20.23 -3.18
N PHE A 279 -8.47 -18.94 -3.38
CA PHE A 279 -9.57 -18.17 -3.93
C PHE A 279 -9.78 -18.45 -5.42
N GLY A 280 -8.71 -18.34 -6.23
CA GLY A 280 -8.76 -18.53 -7.67
C GLY A 280 -9.19 -19.94 -8.08
N THR A 281 -8.86 -20.95 -7.28
CA THR A 281 -9.32 -22.35 -7.50
C THR A 281 -10.69 -22.65 -6.89
N GLY A 282 -11.40 -21.66 -6.32
CA GLY A 282 -12.72 -21.83 -5.71
C GLY A 282 -12.71 -22.68 -4.44
N LYS A 283 -11.61 -22.66 -3.68
CA LYS A 283 -11.49 -23.40 -2.41
C LYS A 283 -11.78 -22.54 -1.19
N THR A 284 -12.00 -21.27 -1.38
CA THR A 284 -12.50 -20.35 -0.34
C THR A 284 -13.52 -19.38 -0.92
N VAL A 285 -14.48 -18.96 -0.10
CA VAL A 285 -15.49 -17.98 -0.50
C VAL A 285 -14.99 -16.58 -0.28
N ILE A 286 -14.32 -16.32 0.85
CA ILE A 286 -13.82 -15.00 1.24
C ILE A 286 -12.33 -15.09 1.52
N MET A 287 -11.60 -14.04 1.15
CA MET A 287 -10.24 -13.79 1.58
C MET A 287 -10.03 -12.30 1.80
N GLU A 288 -9.15 -11.96 2.73
CA GLU A 288 -8.59 -10.61 2.86
C GLU A 288 -7.18 -10.63 2.29
N GLU A 289 -6.99 -9.86 1.20
CA GLU A 289 -5.73 -9.90 0.45
C GLU A 289 -5.44 -8.56 -0.22
N GLY A 290 -4.19 -8.37 -0.62
CA GLY A 290 -3.75 -7.13 -1.25
C GLY A 290 -4.10 -7.03 -2.72
N ASN A 291 -4.03 -5.80 -3.24
CA ASN A 291 -4.31 -5.52 -4.65
C ASN A 291 -3.41 -6.28 -5.64
N TRP A 292 -2.26 -6.79 -5.21
CA TRP A 292 -1.41 -7.67 -6.05
C TRP A 292 -2.11 -8.94 -6.53
N VAL A 293 -3.10 -9.45 -5.78
CA VAL A 293 -3.86 -10.64 -6.19
C VAL A 293 -4.71 -10.38 -7.44
N TYR A 294 -5.11 -9.13 -7.67
CA TYR A 294 -6.00 -8.78 -8.78
C TYR A 294 -5.43 -9.15 -10.16
N GLY A 295 -4.14 -8.88 -10.38
CA GLY A 295 -3.46 -9.31 -11.60
C GLY A 295 -3.48 -10.83 -11.79
N THR A 296 -3.19 -11.58 -10.74
CA THR A 296 -3.24 -13.05 -10.73
C THR A 296 -4.65 -13.57 -11.04
N LEU A 297 -5.69 -13.00 -10.42
CA LEU A 297 -7.07 -13.42 -10.68
C LEU A 297 -7.47 -13.17 -12.13
N LYS A 298 -7.05 -12.05 -12.72
CA LYS A 298 -7.38 -11.72 -14.14
C LYS A 298 -6.66 -12.62 -15.15
N VAL A 299 -5.45 -13.06 -14.84
CA VAL A 299 -4.60 -13.80 -15.80
C VAL A 299 -4.71 -15.31 -15.58
N ASP A 300 -4.52 -15.77 -14.36
CA ASP A 300 -4.41 -17.21 -14.05
C ASP A 300 -5.77 -17.83 -13.72
N TYR A 301 -6.75 -17.02 -13.27
CA TYR A 301 -8.07 -17.49 -12.84
C TYR A 301 -9.19 -16.65 -13.47
N SER A 302 -9.11 -16.41 -14.78
CA SER A 302 -10.00 -15.50 -15.52
C SER A 302 -11.49 -15.88 -15.49
N ASP A 303 -11.82 -17.13 -15.15
CA ASP A 303 -13.19 -17.64 -15.07
C ASP A 303 -13.85 -17.39 -13.71
N ILE A 304 -13.11 -16.87 -12.71
CA ILE A 304 -13.69 -16.60 -11.40
C ILE A 304 -14.52 -15.32 -11.41
N HIS A 305 -15.77 -15.41 -10.97
CA HIS A 305 -16.60 -14.24 -10.73
C HIS A 305 -16.45 -13.79 -9.28
N PHE A 306 -15.91 -12.63 -9.08
CA PHE A 306 -15.65 -12.10 -7.74
C PHE A 306 -16.01 -10.63 -7.61
N GLY A 307 -16.23 -10.22 -6.39
CA GLY A 307 -16.33 -8.82 -6.01
C GLY A 307 -15.33 -8.47 -4.91
N VAL A 308 -15.21 -7.18 -4.65
CA VAL A 308 -14.32 -6.64 -3.62
C VAL A 308 -15.09 -5.65 -2.77
N LYS A 309 -14.87 -5.69 -1.45
CA LYS A 309 -15.40 -4.73 -0.47
C LYS A 309 -14.23 -4.17 0.35
N GLU A 310 -14.48 -3.03 0.94
CA GLU A 310 -13.59 -2.47 1.96
C GLU A 310 -13.38 -3.46 3.11
N MET A 311 -12.27 -3.30 3.83
CA MET A 311 -12.03 -4.06 5.05
C MET A 311 -13.13 -3.77 6.07
N PRO A 312 -13.58 -4.77 6.85
CA PRO A 312 -14.59 -4.56 7.87
C PRO A 312 -14.12 -3.62 8.99
N VAL A 313 -15.07 -2.99 9.65
CA VAL A 313 -14.82 -2.22 10.87
C VAL A 313 -14.40 -3.17 12.00
N TYR A 314 -13.39 -2.78 12.77
CA TYR A 314 -12.99 -3.44 14.01
C TYR A 314 -13.00 -2.43 15.17
N ASN A 315 -13.68 -2.77 16.26
CA ASN A 315 -13.83 -1.89 17.42
C ASN A 315 -14.26 -0.43 17.08
N GLY A 316 -15.17 -0.30 16.09
CA GLY A 316 -15.73 0.98 15.67
C GLY A 316 -14.84 1.79 14.73
N THR A 317 -13.74 1.23 14.26
CA THR A 317 -12.85 1.88 13.30
C THR A 317 -12.52 0.96 12.12
N GLN A 318 -12.52 1.54 10.92
CA GLN A 318 -12.12 0.82 9.72
C GLN A 318 -10.64 1.05 9.45
N TYR A 319 -9.90 -0.04 9.32
CA TYR A 319 -8.49 -0.01 8.96
C TYR A 319 -8.17 -1.04 7.88
N SER A 320 -7.14 -0.72 7.10
CA SER A 320 -6.42 -1.68 6.27
C SER A 320 -4.95 -1.67 6.65
N MET A 321 -4.17 -2.61 6.15
CA MET A 321 -2.71 -2.52 6.10
C MET A 321 -2.27 -1.78 4.85
N SER A 322 -1.21 -0.99 4.96
CA SER A 322 -0.49 -0.48 3.78
C SER A 322 0.90 -1.06 3.71
N TYR A 323 1.27 -1.44 2.50
CA TYR A 323 2.62 -1.86 2.13
C TYR A 323 3.13 -0.80 1.17
N THR A 324 4.21 -0.13 1.55
CA THR A 324 4.77 0.98 0.79
C THR A 324 6.28 0.88 0.78
N VAL A 325 6.85 1.28 -0.33
CA VAL A 325 8.30 1.40 -0.53
C VAL A 325 8.61 2.86 -0.77
N GLY A 326 9.71 3.34 -0.20
CA GLY A 326 10.20 4.69 -0.42
C GLY A 326 11.53 4.71 -1.16
N TYR A 327 11.84 5.85 -1.74
CA TYR A 327 13.17 6.20 -2.22
C TYR A 327 13.90 7.00 -1.15
N GLY A 328 15.04 6.50 -0.67
CA GLY A 328 15.96 7.25 0.21
C GLY A 328 17.22 7.65 -0.53
N ILE A 329 17.85 8.74 -0.11
CA ILE A 329 19.16 9.19 -0.58
C ILE A 329 20.23 8.71 0.41
N TYR A 330 21.29 8.11 -0.10
CA TYR A 330 22.42 7.72 0.74
C TYR A 330 23.09 8.95 1.35
N ALA A 331 23.19 9.00 2.68
CA ALA A 331 23.72 10.16 3.39
C ALA A 331 25.15 10.56 2.97
N MET A 332 25.94 9.59 2.50
CA MET A 332 27.32 9.81 2.02
C MET A 332 27.42 9.93 0.49
N SER A 333 26.30 9.97 -0.25
CA SER A 333 26.32 10.17 -1.70
C SER A 333 27.00 11.50 -2.07
N GLN A 334 27.77 11.45 -3.16
CA GLN A 334 28.40 12.63 -3.76
C GLN A 334 27.56 13.19 -4.92
N ASN A 335 26.44 12.55 -5.25
CA ASN A 335 25.52 12.89 -6.33
C ASN A 335 24.13 13.27 -5.80
N LYS A 336 24.02 13.91 -4.63
CA LYS A 336 22.75 14.22 -3.97
C LYS A 336 21.82 15.06 -4.83
N ASP A 337 22.36 15.98 -5.61
CA ASP A 337 21.62 16.80 -6.57
C ASP A 337 20.92 15.94 -7.63
N MET A 338 21.62 14.98 -8.20
CA MET A 338 21.08 14.07 -9.20
C MET A 338 20.15 13.03 -8.57
N ALA A 339 20.45 12.56 -7.35
CA ALA A 339 19.59 11.68 -6.57
C ALA A 339 18.24 12.33 -6.27
N SER A 340 18.26 13.62 -5.84
CA SER A 340 17.03 14.39 -5.62
C SER A 340 16.24 14.57 -6.91
N ALA A 341 16.88 14.93 -8.01
CA ALA A 341 16.20 15.07 -9.29
C ALA A 341 15.56 13.75 -9.77
N TRP A 342 16.26 12.63 -9.62
CA TRP A 342 15.72 11.30 -9.91
C TRP A 342 14.47 11.00 -9.09
N ILE A 343 14.51 11.20 -7.77
CA ILE A 343 13.36 10.93 -6.89
C ILE A 343 12.18 11.82 -7.29
N LYS A 344 12.38 13.12 -7.47
CA LYS A 344 11.33 14.04 -7.91
C LYS A 344 10.71 13.62 -9.24
N TYR A 345 11.52 13.14 -10.17
CA TYR A 345 11.06 12.66 -11.47
C TYR A 345 10.20 11.41 -11.35
N VAL A 346 10.69 10.37 -10.69
CA VAL A 346 9.98 9.08 -10.60
C VAL A 346 8.76 9.13 -9.67
N THR A 347 8.69 10.12 -8.77
CA THR A 347 7.55 10.35 -7.89
C THR A 347 6.65 11.51 -8.32
N SER A 348 6.90 12.08 -9.50
CA SER A 348 5.96 12.98 -10.18
C SER A 348 4.69 12.23 -10.59
N VAL A 349 3.62 12.93 -10.93
CA VAL A 349 2.37 12.32 -11.43
C VAL A 349 2.64 11.43 -12.64
N ASP A 350 3.43 11.90 -13.60
CA ASP A 350 3.78 11.13 -14.81
C ASP A 350 4.67 9.92 -14.47
N GLY A 351 5.65 10.10 -13.59
CA GLY A 351 6.54 9.03 -13.13
C GLY A 351 5.76 7.93 -12.40
N LEU A 352 4.89 8.31 -11.49
CA LEU A 352 4.02 7.38 -10.78
C LEU A 352 3.02 6.69 -11.70
N THR A 353 2.50 7.39 -12.71
CA THR A 353 1.63 6.77 -13.71
C THR A 353 2.36 5.65 -14.46
N ILE A 354 3.60 5.89 -14.88
CA ILE A 354 4.42 4.86 -15.54
C ILE A 354 4.70 3.69 -14.58
N TRP A 355 5.13 4.00 -13.35
CA TRP A 355 5.48 2.96 -12.37
C TRP A 355 4.27 2.13 -11.95
N CYS A 356 3.22 2.77 -11.44
CA CYS A 356 2.09 2.06 -10.84
C CYS A 356 1.27 1.30 -11.88
N SER A 357 1.12 1.81 -13.11
CA SER A 357 0.45 1.08 -14.18
C SER A 357 1.24 -0.18 -14.58
N GLY A 358 2.58 -0.12 -14.56
CA GLY A 358 3.43 -1.27 -14.86
C GLY A 358 3.52 -2.27 -13.70
N ALA A 359 3.69 -1.77 -12.48
CA ALA A 359 3.85 -2.60 -11.28
C ALA A 359 2.53 -3.16 -10.72
N GLY A 360 1.37 -2.64 -11.15
CA GLY A 360 0.07 -3.07 -10.63
C GLY A 360 -0.13 -2.67 -9.16
N CYS A 361 0.31 -1.48 -8.79
CA CYS A 361 0.19 -0.91 -7.45
C CYS A 361 -0.55 0.44 -7.48
N LEU A 362 -0.92 0.95 -6.32
CA LEU A 362 -1.52 2.27 -6.19
C LEU A 362 -0.46 3.36 -6.10
N PRO A 363 -0.71 4.54 -6.66
CA PRO A 363 0.17 5.68 -6.44
C PRO A 363 0.02 6.19 -4.99
N PRO A 364 1.10 6.71 -4.40
CA PRO A 364 1.10 7.19 -3.02
C PRO A 364 0.55 8.61 -2.88
N ARG A 365 -0.05 9.18 -3.94
CA ARG A 365 -0.61 10.53 -3.97
C ARG A 365 -1.92 10.61 -4.76
N ALA A 366 -2.85 11.42 -4.22
CA ALA A 366 -4.22 11.50 -4.72
C ALA A 366 -4.34 12.08 -6.15
N ASP A 367 -3.49 13.02 -6.52
CA ASP A 367 -3.48 13.61 -7.86
C ASP A 367 -3.01 12.59 -8.93
N ALA A 368 -2.05 11.73 -8.61
CA ALA A 368 -1.63 10.64 -9.48
C ALA A 368 -2.73 9.56 -9.59
N ALA A 369 -3.40 9.20 -8.49
CA ALA A 369 -4.53 8.27 -8.51
C ALA A 369 -5.65 8.79 -9.43
N LYS A 370 -5.93 10.08 -9.38
CA LYS A 370 -6.90 10.73 -10.26
C LYS A 370 -6.43 10.75 -11.73
N ALA A 371 -5.15 11.03 -11.98
CA ALA A 371 -4.60 11.02 -13.35
C ALA A 371 -4.63 9.63 -13.98
N MET A 372 -4.48 8.58 -13.16
CA MET A 372 -4.58 7.19 -13.58
C MET A 372 -6.03 6.67 -13.68
N ASP A 373 -7.02 7.48 -13.34
CA ASP A 373 -8.44 7.10 -13.30
C ASP A 373 -8.69 5.82 -12.48
N VAL A 374 -8.00 5.71 -11.34
CA VAL A 374 -8.01 4.51 -10.47
C VAL A 374 -9.44 4.13 -10.05
N GLU A 375 -10.32 5.12 -9.85
CA GLU A 375 -11.70 4.91 -9.41
C GLU A 375 -12.62 4.32 -10.51
N SER A 376 -12.18 4.28 -11.77
CA SER A 376 -12.97 3.69 -12.86
C SER A 376 -13.03 2.15 -12.81
N ASP A 377 -12.05 1.51 -12.19
CA ASP A 377 -12.03 0.06 -11.94
C ASP A 377 -12.52 -0.21 -10.50
N PRO A 378 -13.62 -0.99 -10.32
CA PRO A 378 -14.23 -1.20 -9.00
C PRO A 378 -13.29 -1.86 -7.97
N VAL A 379 -12.31 -2.65 -8.41
CA VAL A 379 -11.31 -3.26 -7.51
C VAL A 379 -10.33 -2.20 -7.03
N TRP A 380 -9.78 -1.43 -7.97
CA TRP A 380 -8.85 -0.36 -7.64
C TRP A 380 -9.50 0.75 -6.81
N ALA A 381 -10.78 1.06 -7.04
CA ALA A 381 -11.53 2.04 -6.26
C ALA A 381 -11.58 1.66 -4.77
N VAL A 382 -11.87 0.39 -4.46
CA VAL A 382 -11.90 -0.11 -3.08
C VAL A 382 -10.52 0.00 -2.43
N HIS A 383 -9.46 -0.47 -3.09
CA HIS A 383 -8.11 -0.40 -2.56
C HIS A 383 -7.62 1.05 -2.38
N SER A 384 -7.98 1.94 -3.31
CA SER A 384 -7.69 3.37 -3.20
C SER A 384 -8.36 4.00 -1.98
N ALA A 385 -9.65 3.70 -1.75
CA ALA A 385 -10.36 4.15 -0.56
C ALA A 385 -9.69 3.68 0.73
N MET A 386 -9.18 2.44 0.75
CA MET A 386 -8.47 1.89 1.91
C MET A 386 -7.10 2.54 2.16
N THR A 387 -6.50 3.19 1.18
CA THR A 387 -5.18 3.84 1.37
C THR A 387 -5.23 4.92 2.44
N ALA A 388 -6.30 5.72 2.48
CA ALA A 388 -6.44 6.84 3.41
C ALA A 388 -6.60 6.41 4.88
N CYS A 389 -7.08 5.18 5.14
CA CYS A 389 -7.27 4.62 6.47
C CYS A 389 -6.35 3.43 6.77
N SER A 390 -5.29 3.23 5.98
CA SER A 390 -4.37 2.13 6.16
C SER A 390 -3.28 2.44 7.20
N LEU A 391 -2.85 1.38 7.88
CA LEU A 391 -1.71 1.41 8.80
C LEU A 391 -0.50 0.81 8.09
N PRO A 392 0.67 1.46 8.13
CA PRO A 392 1.87 0.92 7.48
C PRO A 392 2.32 -0.38 8.17
N TRP A 393 2.78 -1.32 7.36
CA TRP A 393 3.45 -2.52 7.84
C TRP A 393 4.78 -2.15 8.49
N GLN A 394 4.72 -1.77 9.77
CA GLN A 394 5.87 -1.31 10.53
C GLN A 394 5.70 -1.56 12.03
N LEU A 395 6.71 -2.09 12.69
CA LEU A 395 6.76 -2.34 14.14
C LEU A 395 8.15 -2.05 14.73
N GLY A 396 8.74 -0.93 14.33
CA GLY A 396 10.07 -0.55 14.77
C GLY A 396 11.14 -1.59 14.40
N SER A 397 12.30 -1.54 15.04
CA SER A 397 13.45 -2.41 14.74
C SER A 397 13.28 -3.88 15.17
N ASN A 398 12.23 -4.21 15.92
CA ASN A 398 11.98 -5.57 16.42
C ASN A 398 10.95 -6.36 15.61
N LEU A 399 10.50 -5.81 14.48
CA LEU A 399 9.44 -6.39 13.65
C LEU A 399 9.66 -7.87 13.33
N SER A 400 10.86 -8.27 12.88
CA SER A 400 11.15 -9.65 12.49
C SER A 400 11.00 -10.65 13.66
N ILE A 401 11.38 -10.22 14.86
CA ILE A 401 11.26 -11.06 16.08
C ILE A 401 9.78 -11.22 16.43
N ILE A 402 9.03 -10.13 16.40
CA ILE A 402 7.59 -10.14 16.73
C ILE A 402 6.82 -10.97 15.71
N ASN A 403 7.10 -10.79 14.41
CA ASN A 403 6.46 -11.57 13.35
C ASN A 403 6.76 -13.06 13.46
N THR A 404 8.02 -13.42 13.72
CA THR A 404 8.41 -14.83 13.94
C THR A 404 7.70 -15.43 15.16
N ALA A 405 7.58 -14.68 16.24
CA ALA A 405 6.83 -15.13 17.42
C ALA A 405 5.35 -15.34 17.08
N TYR A 406 4.73 -14.38 16.38
CA TYR A 406 3.34 -14.47 15.94
C TYR A 406 3.09 -15.74 15.11
N GLN A 407 3.89 -15.97 14.08
CA GLN A 407 3.77 -17.15 13.20
C GLN A 407 3.98 -18.49 13.93
N ASN A 408 4.84 -18.52 14.95
CA ASN A 408 5.12 -19.75 15.70
C ASN A 408 4.06 -20.11 16.73
N TYR A 409 3.28 -19.14 17.21
CA TYR A 409 2.30 -19.34 18.28
C TYR A 409 0.85 -19.21 17.82
N LEU A 410 0.60 -18.77 16.61
CA LEU A 410 -0.72 -18.84 16.00
C LEU A 410 -0.96 -20.28 15.54
N PRO A 411 -2.09 -20.94 15.94
CA PRO A 411 -2.36 -22.33 15.62
C PRO A 411 -2.60 -22.55 14.13
#